data_4c2f11e83daea8e8027821a253f0d21a
#
_entry.id   4c2f11e83daea8e8027821a253f0d21a
#
_cell.length_a   1.000
_cell.length_b   1.000
_cell.length_c   1.000
_cell.angle_alpha   90.00
_cell.angle_beta   90.00
_cell.angle_gamma   90.00
#
_symmetry.space_group_name_H-M   'P 1'
#
loop_
_entity.id
_entity.type
_entity.pdbx_description
1 polymer ?
#
loop_
_entity_poly.entity_id
_entity_poly.type
_entity_poly.pdbx_seq_one_letter_code
_entity_poly.pdbx_strand_id
1 'polypeptide(L)'
;MNKRKIILSIILATFMLYLTACNFSTSSKKGDSSIDLTKLNSNATYAAVFDIMSSPKEKIGKKIKVKGYFAKGDDGKSGETYYFCIIPDAMKCCEQGMEFRLKDEADYPSEGDEIVVEGIFKEHKDGKNKFYRLDEAKIIT
;
A
#
# COMPACT_ATOMS: atom_id res chain seq x y z
N MET A 1 -62.13 16.96 3.99
CA MET A 1 -60.76 16.38 3.89
C MET A 1 -60.48 15.62 5.16
N ASN A 2 -60.26 14.28 5.08
CA ASN A 2 -60.19 13.41 6.27
C ASN A 2 -58.91 13.68 7.09
N LYS A 3 -59.06 14.03 8.39
CA LYS A 3 -57.96 14.28 9.32
C LYS A 3 -56.89 13.16 9.28
N ARG A 4 -57.27 11.91 9.03
CA ARG A 4 -56.36 10.78 8.85
C ARG A 4 -55.42 10.92 7.63
N LYS A 5 -55.92 11.46 6.51
CA LYS A 5 -55.10 11.67 5.31
C LYS A 5 -54.07 12.80 5.51
N ILE A 6 -54.46 13.85 6.27
CA ILE A 6 -53.54 14.95 6.61
C ILE A 6 -52.42 14.49 7.53
N ILE A 7 -52.73 13.68 8.55
CA ILE A 7 -51.74 13.10 9.46
C ILE A 7 -50.80 12.17 8.72
N LEU A 8 -51.32 11.35 7.83
CA LEU A 8 -50.48 10.43 7.02
C LEU A 8 -49.53 11.19 6.07
N SER A 9 -50.01 12.29 5.48
CA SER A 9 -49.20 13.14 4.61
C SER A 9 -48.09 13.88 5.36
N ILE A 10 -48.34 14.30 6.60
CA ILE A 10 -47.35 14.95 7.46
C ILE A 10 -46.25 13.95 7.91
N ILE A 11 -46.66 12.74 8.28
CA ILE A 11 -45.71 11.68 8.67
C ILE A 11 -44.84 11.30 7.47
N LEU A 12 -45.39 11.19 6.26
CA LEU A 12 -44.64 10.87 5.06
C LEU A 12 -43.65 11.99 4.69
N ALA A 13 -44.04 13.26 4.85
CA ALA A 13 -43.20 14.40 4.60
C ALA A 13 -42.02 14.53 5.60
N THR A 14 -42.29 14.23 6.88
CA THR A 14 -41.24 14.25 7.90
C THR A 14 -40.26 13.08 7.71
N PHE A 15 -40.72 11.90 7.27
CA PHE A 15 -39.87 10.78 6.99
C PHE A 15 -38.91 11.02 5.81
N MET A 16 -39.39 11.78 4.77
CA MET A 16 -38.54 12.20 3.65
C MET A 16 -37.44 13.18 4.06
N LEU A 17 -37.69 14.04 5.09
CA LEU A 17 -36.66 14.96 5.58
C LEU A 17 -35.53 14.28 6.36
N TYR A 18 -35.79 13.12 6.96
CA TYR A 18 -34.75 12.37 7.68
C TYR A 18 -33.76 11.64 6.75
N LEU A 19 -34.12 11.39 5.50
CA LEU A 19 -33.26 10.70 4.54
C LEU A 19 -32.19 11.60 3.90
N THR A 20 -32.28 12.91 4.05
CA THR A 20 -31.31 13.86 3.47
C THR A 20 -30.16 14.23 4.40
N ALA A 21 -30.15 13.74 5.64
CA ALA A 21 -29.11 14.06 6.63
C ALA A 21 -27.88 13.14 6.60
N CYS A 22 -27.83 12.14 5.71
CA CYS A 22 -26.62 11.38 5.45
C CYS A 22 -25.83 12.01 4.30
N ASN A 23 -25.47 13.27 4.42
CA ASN A 23 -24.30 13.79 3.75
C ASN A 23 -23.07 13.16 4.43
N PHE A 24 -22.75 11.97 4.01
CA PHE A 24 -21.41 11.43 4.19
C PHE A 24 -20.48 12.30 3.34
N SER A 25 -20.08 13.42 3.92
CA SER A 25 -18.97 14.21 3.39
C SER A 25 -17.74 13.29 3.42
N THR A 26 -17.53 12.59 2.32
CA THR A 26 -16.20 12.08 1.99
C THR A 26 -15.34 13.32 1.80
N SER A 27 -14.82 13.83 2.90
CA SER A 27 -13.71 14.75 2.90
C SER A 27 -12.58 14.01 2.20
N SER A 28 -12.46 14.22 0.91
CA SER A 28 -11.21 14.00 0.18
C SER A 28 -10.20 14.98 0.77
N LYS A 29 -9.72 14.66 1.99
CA LYS A 29 -8.39 15.10 2.35
C LYS A 29 -7.54 14.63 1.18
N LYS A 30 -6.91 15.56 0.51
CA LYS A 30 -5.76 15.36 -0.36
C LYS A 30 -4.74 14.67 0.56
N GLY A 31 -5.00 13.36 0.76
CA GLY A 31 -4.33 12.54 1.74
C GLY A 31 -2.90 12.45 1.25
N ASP A 32 -2.01 12.72 2.13
CA ASP A 32 -0.63 12.32 2.08
C ASP A 32 -0.58 10.98 1.30
N SER A 33 0.02 11.01 0.11
CA SER A 33 0.07 9.84 -0.78
C SER A 33 1.08 8.81 -0.27
N SER A 34 1.26 8.72 1.03
CA SER A 34 2.16 7.81 1.71
C SER A 34 1.41 6.65 2.38
N ILE A 35 2.01 5.47 2.29
CA ILE A 35 1.56 4.23 2.94
C ILE A 35 2.64 3.81 3.91
N ASP A 36 2.40 3.95 5.21
CA ASP A 36 3.32 3.54 6.26
C ASP A 36 2.86 2.19 6.85
N LEU A 37 3.57 1.12 6.49
CA LEU A 37 3.30 -0.24 6.95
C LEU A 37 4.08 -0.61 8.23
N THR A 38 4.99 0.24 8.70
CA THR A 38 5.84 -0.06 9.87
C THR A 38 5.07 -0.12 11.19
N LYS A 39 3.85 0.43 11.21
CA LYS A 39 2.95 0.41 12.37
C LYS A 39 2.07 -0.83 12.46
N LEU A 40 2.14 -1.68 11.44
CA LEU A 40 1.36 -2.92 11.38
C LEU A 40 2.15 -4.07 12.01
N ASN A 41 1.44 -5.10 12.51
CA ASN A 41 2.07 -6.37 12.88
C ASN A 41 2.45 -7.17 11.64
N SER A 42 3.26 -8.23 11.79
CA SER A 42 3.82 -9.02 10.69
C SER A 42 2.73 -9.52 9.71
N ASN A 43 1.63 -10.10 10.21
CA ASN A 43 0.56 -10.60 9.35
C ASN A 43 -0.12 -9.48 8.56
N ALA A 44 -0.40 -8.36 9.21
CA ALA A 44 -1.02 -7.22 8.54
C ALA A 44 -0.07 -6.57 7.53
N THR A 45 1.23 -6.51 7.82
CA THR A 45 2.25 -6.03 6.87
C THR A 45 2.33 -6.95 5.66
N TYR A 46 2.42 -8.27 5.88
CA TYR A 46 2.44 -9.27 4.82
C TYR A 46 1.20 -9.13 3.91
N ALA A 47 0.00 -9.09 4.50
CA ALA A 47 -1.25 -8.94 3.75
C ALA A 47 -1.30 -7.62 2.97
N ALA A 48 -0.83 -6.52 3.56
CA ALA A 48 -0.80 -5.22 2.89
C ALA A 48 0.18 -5.20 1.70
N VAL A 49 1.35 -5.82 1.84
CA VAL A 49 2.31 -5.95 0.73
C VAL A 49 1.75 -6.85 -0.37
N PHE A 50 1.09 -7.95 0.00
CA PHE A 50 0.40 -8.81 -0.95
C PHE A 50 -0.69 -8.04 -1.74
N ASP A 51 -1.51 -7.22 -1.07
CA ASP A 51 -2.51 -6.36 -1.72
C ASP A 51 -1.88 -5.36 -2.69
N ILE A 52 -0.79 -4.69 -2.26
CA ILE A 52 -0.06 -3.75 -3.11
C ILE A 52 0.44 -4.43 -4.38
N MET A 53 1.03 -5.61 -4.26
CA MET A 53 1.58 -6.36 -5.40
C MET A 53 0.51 -6.99 -6.28
N SER A 54 -0.66 -7.31 -5.72
CA SER A 54 -1.81 -7.87 -6.47
C SER A 54 -2.59 -6.79 -7.23
N SER A 55 -2.61 -5.55 -6.74
CA SER A 55 -3.32 -4.43 -7.34
C SER A 55 -2.40 -3.19 -7.47
N PRO A 56 -1.27 -3.32 -8.17
CA PRO A 56 -0.20 -2.33 -8.12
C PRO A 56 -0.58 -0.98 -8.73
N LYS A 57 -1.47 -0.96 -9.74
CA LYS A 57 -1.81 0.27 -10.47
C LYS A 57 -2.37 1.38 -9.57
N GLU A 58 -3.10 1.02 -8.52
CA GLU A 58 -3.70 1.98 -7.58
C GLU A 58 -2.67 2.59 -6.62
N LYS A 59 -1.50 1.98 -6.55
CA LYS A 59 -0.44 2.36 -5.62
C LYS A 59 0.72 3.08 -6.31
N ILE A 60 0.77 3.10 -7.66
CA ILE A 60 1.81 3.79 -8.43
C ILE A 60 1.88 5.27 -8.01
N GLY A 61 3.09 5.75 -7.78
CA GLY A 61 3.38 7.12 -7.35
C GLY A 61 3.22 7.37 -5.85
N LYS A 62 2.72 6.40 -5.09
CA LYS A 62 2.65 6.53 -3.63
C LYS A 62 4.01 6.26 -3.00
N LYS A 63 4.30 7.01 -1.94
CA LYS A 63 5.44 6.74 -1.09
C LYS A 63 5.07 5.60 -0.15
N ILE A 64 5.85 4.52 -0.16
CA ILE A 64 5.62 3.36 0.70
C ILE A 64 6.79 3.22 1.64
N LYS A 65 6.46 2.99 2.92
CA LYS A 65 7.41 2.69 3.98
C LYS A 65 7.10 1.32 4.56
N VAL A 66 8.07 0.42 4.50
CA VAL A 66 7.89 -0.97 4.91
C VAL A 66 9.10 -1.45 5.71
N LYS A 67 8.85 -2.34 6.67
CA LYS A 67 9.86 -3.02 7.48
C LYS A 67 9.97 -4.47 7.07
N GLY A 68 11.18 -4.99 6.97
CA GLY A 68 11.45 -6.37 6.60
C GLY A 68 12.93 -6.71 6.74
N TYR A 69 13.37 -7.72 6.00
CA TYR A 69 14.76 -8.17 5.97
C TYR A 69 15.37 -7.91 4.59
N PHE A 70 16.60 -7.46 4.60
CA PHE A 70 17.33 -7.23 3.35
C PHE A 70 17.73 -8.54 2.68
N ALA A 71 17.47 -8.64 1.40
CA ALA A 71 17.96 -9.71 0.55
C ALA A 71 18.39 -9.16 -0.81
N LYS A 72 19.32 -9.86 -1.44
CA LYS A 72 19.72 -9.59 -2.82
C LYS A 72 19.65 -10.87 -3.64
N GLY A 73 19.44 -10.72 -4.93
CA GLY A 73 19.40 -11.82 -5.88
C GLY A 73 19.86 -11.34 -7.24
N ASP A 74 20.12 -12.28 -8.13
CA ASP A 74 20.39 -12.03 -9.54
C ASP A 74 19.47 -12.87 -10.43
N ASP A 75 19.32 -12.48 -11.67
CA ASP A 75 18.50 -13.23 -12.62
C ASP A 75 19.26 -14.36 -13.33
N GLY A 76 20.55 -14.54 -13.00
CA GLY A 76 21.42 -15.55 -13.58
C GLY A 76 21.72 -15.35 -15.08
N LYS A 77 21.24 -14.27 -15.70
CA LYS A 77 21.35 -14.01 -17.13
C LYS A 77 21.98 -12.66 -17.46
N SER A 78 21.47 -11.59 -16.88
CA SER A 78 21.95 -10.22 -17.16
C SER A 78 23.15 -9.83 -16.32
N GLY A 79 23.41 -10.53 -15.21
CA GLY A 79 24.37 -10.13 -14.17
C GLY A 79 23.89 -8.94 -13.34
N GLU A 80 22.63 -8.54 -13.50
CA GLU A 80 22.04 -7.47 -12.71
C GLU A 80 21.66 -7.99 -11.32
N THR A 81 22.02 -7.21 -10.28
CA THR A 81 21.66 -7.50 -8.91
C THR A 81 20.36 -6.78 -8.56
N TYR A 82 19.43 -7.52 -7.97
CA TYR A 82 18.15 -7.04 -7.45
C TYR A 82 18.17 -7.01 -5.93
N TYR A 83 17.56 -6.01 -5.35
CA TYR A 83 17.55 -5.79 -3.91
C TYR A 83 16.12 -5.78 -3.39
N PHE A 84 15.87 -6.54 -2.32
CA PHE A 84 14.54 -6.77 -1.81
C PHE A 84 14.46 -6.46 -0.31
N CYS A 85 13.34 -5.92 0.08
CA CYS A 85 12.84 -6.00 1.45
C CYS A 85 11.91 -7.21 1.52
N ILE A 86 12.30 -8.21 2.29
CA ILE A 86 11.56 -9.46 2.46
C ILE A 86 10.68 -9.34 3.71
N ILE A 87 9.41 -9.59 3.54
CA ILE A 87 8.39 -9.54 4.59
C ILE A 87 7.84 -10.94 4.80
N PRO A 88 8.27 -11.65 5.86
CA PRO A 88 7.71 -12.95 6.20
C PRO A 88 6.32 -12.81 6.83
N ASP A 89 5.50 -13.83 6.69
CA ASP A 89 4.29 -13.99 7.51
C ASP A 89 4.68 -14.32 8.97
N ALA A 90 3.69 -14.38 9.88
CA ALA A 90 3.95 -14.66 11.29
C ALA A 90 4.50 -16.08 11.54
N MET A 91 4.20 -17.03 10.66
CA MET A 91 4.68 -18.40 10.72
C MET A 91 6.06 -18.59 10.07
N LYS A 92 6.54 -17.57 9.35
CA LYS A 92 7.74 -17.59 8.52
C LYS A 92 7.76 -18.74 7.48
N CYS A 93 6.59 -19.16 7.03
CA CYS A 93 6.44 -20.17 6.00
C CYS A 93 6.21 -19.57 4.61
N CYS A 94 5.82 -18.30 4.55
CA CYS A 94 5.59 -17.56 3.31
C CYS A 94 6.23 -16.18 3.39
N GLU A 95 6.72 -15.69 2.27
CA GLU A 95 7.41 -14.41 2.20
C GLU A 95 6.87 -13.59 1.02
N GLN A 96 6.83 -12.28 1.21
CA GLN A 96 6.62 -11.30 0.15
C GLN A 96 7.88 -10.48 -0.03
N GLY A 97 8.30 -10.29 -1.27
CA GLY A 97 9.43 -9.43 -1.60
C GLY A 97 8.94 -8.10 -2.20
N MET A 98 9.47 -7.01 -1.69
CA MET A 98 9.32 -5.70 -2.33
C MET A 98 10.68 -5.24 -2.84
N GLU A 99 10.86 -5.21 -4.15
CA GLU A 99 12.09 -4.72 -4.77
C GLU A 99 12.25 -3.24 -4.48
N PHE A 100 13.48 -2.80 -4.26
CA PHE A 100 13.82 -1.38 -4.11
C PHE A 100 15.18 -1.04 -4.72
N ARG A 101 15.35 0.23 -5.11
CA ARG A 101 16.65 0.79 -5.51
C ARG A 101 16.94 2.02 -4.68
N LEU A 102 18.07 1.98 -3.98
CA LEU A 102 18.56 3.15 -3.24
C LEU A 102 18.93 4.25 -4.22
N LYS A 103 18.79 5.48 -3.76
CA LYS A 103 19.22 6.64 -4.51
C LYS A 103 20.75 6.63 -4.68
N ASP A 104 21.47 6.22 -3.64
CA ASP A 104 22.92 6.11 -3.59
C ASP A 104 23.32 4.63 -3.44
N GLU A 105 23.99 4.05 -4.42
CA GLU A 105 24.26 2.61 -4.49
C GLU A 105 25.25 2.08 -3.42
N ALA A 106 25.93 2.98 -2.71
CA ALA A 106 27.01 2.60 -1.79
C ALA A 106 26.52 2.05 -0.43
N ASP A 107 25.25 2.18 -0.10
CA ASP A 107 24.75 2.03 1.29
C ASP A 107 23.82 0.80 1.49
N TYR A 108 23.98 -0.26 0.69
CA TYR A 108 23.22 -1.49 0.91
C TYR A 108 23.72 -2.25 2.15
N PRO A 109 22.79 -2.73 3.02
CA PRO A 109 23.15 -3.48 4.22
C PRO A 109 23.60 -4.91 3.91
N SER A 110 23.92 -5.68 4.94
CA SER A 110 24.22 -7.10 4.81
C SER A 110 22.94 -7.92 4.65
N GLU A 111 23.02 -9.04 3.90
CA GLU A 111 21.87 -9.94 3.76
C GLU A 111 21.39 -10.45 5.11
N GLY A 112 20.08 -10.44 5.29
CA GLY A 112 19.43 -10.82 6.55
C GLY A 112 19.28 -9.70 7.55
N ASP A 113 19.89 -8.54 7.34
CA ASP A 113 19.69 -7.40 8.22
C ASP A 113 18.23 -6.93 8.22
N GLU A 114 17.72 -6.59 9.40
CA GLU A 114 16.41 -5.96 9.51
C GLU A 114 16.50 -4.51 9.04
N ILE A 115 15.64 -4.14 8.10
CA ILE A 115 15.62 -2.81 7.50
C ILE A 115 14.23 -2.19 7.53
N VAL A 116 14.20 -0.87 7.54
CA VAL A 116 13.02 -0.07 7.17
C VAL A 116 13.37 0.68 5.90
N VAL A 117 12.67 0.40 4.81
CA VAL A 117 12.85 1.06 3.53
C VAL A 117 11.67 1.96 3.20
N GLU A 118 11.95 3.15 2.70
CA GLU A 118 10.95 4.10 2.19
C GLU A 118 11.33 4.50 0.77
N GLY A 119 10.38 4.42 -0.15
CA GLY A 119 10.60 4.81 -1.54
C GLY A 119 9.30 5.11 -2.27
N ILE A 120 9.40 5.49 -3.55
CA ILE A 120 8.25 5.78 -4.41
C ILE A 120 7.94 4.53 -5.24
N PHE A 121 6.73 4.01 -5.12
CA PHE A 121 6.30 2.82 -5.85
C PHE A 121 6.07 3.14 -7.33
N LYS A 122 6.83 2.49 -8.22
CA LYS A 122 6.80 2.73 -9.66
C LYS A 122 6.66 1.44 -10.47
N GLU A 123 6.04 1.56 -11.64
CA GLU A 123 6.01 0.52 -12.68
C GLU A 123 7.26 0.64 -13.55
N HIS A 124 7.88 -0.49 -13.82
CA HIS A 124 8.99 -0.65 -14.77
C HIS A 124 8.64 -1.70 -15.82
N LYS A 125 9.39 -1.69 -16.91
CA LYS A 125 9.23 -2.65 -17.99
C LYS A 125 10.58 -3.24 -18.36
N ASP A 126 10.58 -4.54 -18.53
CA ASP A 126 11.67 -5.27 -19.16
C ASP A 126 11.08 -6.06 -20.33
N GLY A 127 11.35 -5.59 -21.53
CA GLY A 127 10.73 -6.11 -22.74
C GLY A 127 9.20 -6.03 -22.67
N LYS A 128 8.53 -7.18 -22.65
CA LYS A 128 7.06 -7.30 -22.50
C LYS A 128 6.59 -7.44 -21.07
N ASN A 129 7.49 -7.69 -20.12
CA ASN A 129 7.17 -7.89 -18.74
C ASN A 129 7.08 -6.56 -18.00
N LYS A 130 6.16 -6.51 -17.04
CA LYS A 130 6.03 -5.39 -16.10
C LYS A 130 6.41 -5.86 -14.73
N PHE A 131 7.14 -5.02 -14.01
CA PHE A 131 7.45 -5.23 -12.60
C PHE A 131 7.33 -3.92 -11.83
N TYR A 132 7.33 -4.02 -10.52
CA TYR A 132 7.07 -2.88 -9.63
C TYR A 132 8.11 -2.86 -8.53
N ARG A 133 8.61 -1.67 -8.21
CA ARG A 133 9.59 -1.51 -7.12
C ARG A 133 9.50 -0.12 -6.49
N LEU A 134 10.21 0.04 -5.39
CA LEU A 134 10.43 1.34 -4.74
C LEU A 134 11.66 1.99 -5.35
N ASP A 135 11.46 3.08 -6.09
CA ASP A 135 12.53 3.92 -6.58
C ASP A 135 12.86 5.04 -5.59
N GLU A 136 14.05 5.65 -5.77
CA GLU A 136 14.53 6.74 -4.91
C GLU A 136 14.48 6.35 -3.43
N ALA A 137 14.69 5.07 -3.18
CA ALA A 137 14.54 4.51 -1.86
C ALA A 137 15.66 4.98 -0.93
N LYS A 138 15.34 4.97 0.35
CA LYS A 138 16.30 5.17 1.44
C LYS A 138 16.01 4.20 2.57
N ILE A 139 17.06 3.74 3.23
CA ILE A 139 16.93 3.00 4.48
C ILE A 139 16.80 4.00 5.61
N ILE A 140 15.81 3.77 6.48
CA ILE A 140 15.52 4.61 7.65
C ILE A 140 15.94 3.79 8.86
N THR A 141 16.93 4.27 9.57
CA THR A 141 17.39 3.69 10.85
C THR A 141 16.57 4.24 12.01
#